data_aec82b2a77f4daf3f600d8703a2c723f
#
_entry.id   aec82b2a77f4daf3f600d8703a2c723f
#
_cell.length_a   1.000
_cell.length_b   1.000
_cell.length_c   1.000
_cell.angle_alpha   90.00
_cell.angle_beta   90.00
_cell.angle_gamma   90.00
#
_symmetry.space_group_name_H-M   'P 1'
#
loop_
_entity.id
_entity.type
_entity.pdbx_description
1 polymer ?
#
loop_
_entity_poly.entity_id
_entity_poly.type
_entity_poly.pdbx_seq_one_letter_code
_entity_poly.pdbx_strand_id
1 'polypeptide(L)'
;MTATTFQLEVRPQIPKALSGLIELSNNLLYSWDRNARSLFYRLDHTLWEQCDHNPKGFLRRVSQQIVDDATNDNIFMEEYSRVMSSFNSYLAKNTHHEIDDYLDADNDLIAYFCAEFGLHESFPIYSGGLGILAGDHCKAISDLGVPFVAIGLLYRQGYFNQEIDGYGNQVASYKTTHFSELPIKRVLNDKGEKLNISVDMGGHEVQLKAWTAQAGHTTMYFLDSNIQTNSEEDRQITFRLYGGDKTTRIKQEIVL
;
A
#
# COMPACT_ATOMS: atom_id res chain seq x y z
N MET A 1 34.87 -3.98 -20.60
CA MET A 1 33.68 -3.14 -20.84
C MET A 1 32.51 -3.83 -20.18
N THR A 2 32.04 -3.32 -19.08
CA THR A 2 30.83 -3.83 -18.42
C THR A 2 29.61 -3.40 -19.28
N ALA A 3 28.90 -4.37 -19.85
CA ALA A 3 27.69 -4.10 -20.60
C ALA A 3 26.65 -3.46 -19.66
N THR A 4 26.19 -2.26 -19.98
CA THR A 4 25.10 -1.62 -19.27
C THR A 4 23.80 -2.30 -19.71
N THR A 5 23.19 -3.04 -18.80
CA THR A 5 21.90 -3.70 -19.06
C THR A 5 20.78 -2.76 -18.67
N PHE A 6 19.88 -2.46 -19.59
CA PHE A 6 18.67 -1.70 -19.33
C PHE A 6 17.48 -2.66 -19.23
N GLN A 7 16.68 -2.50 -18.17
CA GLN A 7 15.44 -3.24 -18.04
C GLN A 7 14.34 -2.48 -18.79
N LEU A 8 13.77 -3.09 -19.83
CA LEU A 8 12.63 -2.57 -20.56
C LEU A 8 11.35 -3.22 -20.00
N GLU A 9 10.39 -2.40 -19.59
CA GLU A 9 9.06 -2.86 -19.20
C GLU A 9 8.04 -2.29 -20.21
N VAL A 10 7.29 -3.17 -20.86
CA VAL A 10 6.15 -2.79 -21.70
C VAL A 10 4.88 -2.93 -20.85
N ARG A 11 4.12 -1.84 -20.72
CA ARG A 11 2.87 -1.82 -19.97
C ARG A 11 1.69 -1.63 -20.90
N PRO A 12 0.53 -2.23 -20.59
CA PRO A 12 -0.68 -1.97 -21.34
C PRO A 12 -1.11 -0.50 -21.14
N GLN A 13 -1.73 0.04 -22.15
CA GLN A 13 -2.41 1.33 -22.08
C GLN A 13 -3.87 1.08 -21.67
N ILE A 14 -4.22 1.46 -20.46
CA ILE A 14 -5.59 1.29 -19.98
C ILE A 14 -6.52 2.22 -20.76
N PRO A 15 -7.56 1.68 -21.43
CA PRO A 15 -8.51 2.49 -22.18
C PRO A 15 -9.16 3.58 -21.32
N LYS A 16 -9.44 4.73 -21.90
CA LYS A 16 -10.07 5.85 -21.16
C LYS A 16 -11.37 5.45 -20.49
N ALA A 17 -12.16 4.57 -21.13
CA ALA A 17 -13.41 4.04 -20.56
C ALA A 17 -13.20 3.25 -19.25
N LEU A 18 -11.99 2.69 -19.02
CA LEU A 18 -11.61 1.91 -17.85
C LEU A 18 -10.62 2.65 -16.93
N SER A 19 -10.44 3.95 -17.09
CA SER A 19 -9.47 4.74 -16.29
C SER A 19 -9.69 4.65 -14.78
N GLY A 20 -10.92 4.42 -14.32
CA GLY A 20 -11.26 4.21 -12.91
C GLY A 20 -10.59 2.98 -12.29
N LEU A 21 -10.18 1.97 -13.08
CA LEU A 21 -9.38 0.86 -12.56
C LEU A 21 -8.04 1.33 -11.99
N ILE A 22 -7.45 2.39 -12.56
CA ILE A 22 -6.22 3.00 -12.05
C ILE A 22 -6.50 3.67 -10.70
N GLU A 23 -7.65 4.35 -10.54
CA GLU A 23 -8.07 4.99 -9.29
C GLU A 23 -8.31 3.95 -8.21
N LEU A 24 -9.08 2.90 -8.51
CA LEU A 24 -9.30 1.75 -7.62
C LEU A 24 -7.98 1.12 -7.17
N SER A 25 -7.03 0.93 -8.10
CA SER A 25 -5.73 0.31 -7.79
C SER A 25 -4.83 1.15 -6.86
N ASN A 26 -5.10 2.45 -6.73
CA ASN A 26 -4.36 3.38 -5.90
C ASN A 26 -5.04 3.71 -4.55
N ASN A 27 -6.19 3.10 -4.25
CA ASN A 27 -6.85 3.21 -2.96
C ASN A 27 -7.07 1.83 -2.37
N LEU A 28 -6.55 1.59 -1.18
CA LEU A 28 -6.67 0.31 -0.48
C LEU A 28 -8.11 -0.06 -0.09
N LEU A 29 -9.11 0.76 -0.44
CA LEU A 29 -10.55 0.43 -0.29
C LEU A 29 -10.87 -0.94 -0.92
N TYR A 30 -10.22 -1.30 -2.03
CA TYR A 30 -10.38 -2.62 -2.64
C TYR A 30 -10.13 -3.77 -1.66
N SER A 31 -9.35 -3.56 -0.60
CA SER A 31 -9.00 -4.61 0.36
C SER A 31 -10.21 -5.15 1.15
N TRP A 32 -11.25 -4.35 1.31
CA TRP A 32 -12.52 -4.78 1.94
C TRP A 32 -13.74 -4.64 1.02
N ASP A 33 -13.62 -3.99 -0.14
CA ASP A 33 -14.67 -3.99 -1.17
C ASP A 33 -14.49 -5.19 -2.12
N ARG A 34 -15.34 -6.21 -1.93
CA ARG A 34 -15.35 -7.41 -2.76
C ARG A 34 -15.68 -7.09 -4.22
N ASN A 35 -16.57 -6.13 -4.48
CA ASN A 35 -16.99 -5.80 -5.83
C ASN A 35 -15.85 -5.14 -6.62
N ALA A 36 -15.06 -4.28 -5.96
CA ALA A 36 -13.87 -3.69 -6.55
C ALA A 36 -12.85 -4.78 -6.96
N ARG A 37 -12.61 -5.79 -6.11
CA ARG A 37 -11.73 -6.91 -6.45
C ARG A 37 -12.27 -7.78 -7.58
N SER A 38 -13.58 -7.96 -7.66
CA SER A 38 -14.20 -8.81 -8.68
C SER A 38 -13.94 -8.32 -10.11
N LEU A 39 -13.76 -7.01 -10.31
CA LEU A 39 -13.43 -6.47 -11.64
C LEU A 39 -12.10 -6.99 -12.16
N PHE A 40 -11.06 -7.01 -11.32
CA PHE A 40 -9.74 -7.53 -11.70
C PHE A 40 -9.77 -9.04 -11.92
N TYR A 41 -10.46 -9.77 -11.05
CA TYR A 41 -10.68 -11.22 -11.20
C TYR A 41 -11.37 -11.57 -12.51
N ARG A 42 -12.39 -10.82 -12.92
CA ARG A 42 -13.13 -11.04 -14.17
C ARG A 42 -12.33 -10.71 -15.42
N LEU A 43 -11.44 -9.72 -15.35
CA LEU A 43 -10.57 -9.41 -16.48
C LEU A 43 -9.63 -10.58 -16.81
N ASP A 44 -8.92 -11.08 -15.79
CA ASP A 44 -8.04 -12.24 -15.92
C ASP A 44 -7.79 -12.86 -14.54
N HIS A 45 -8.53 -13.94 -14.23
CA HIS A 45 -8.41 -14.59 -12.93
C HIS A 45 -7.04 -15.22 -12.70
N THR A 46 -6.41 -15.76 -13.77
CA THR A 46 -5.09 -16.40 -13.64
C THR A 46 -4.02 -15.38 -13.30
N LEU A 47 -4.02 -14.25 -13.98
CA LEU A 47 -3.11 -13.15 -13.68
C LEU A 47 -3.39 -12.54 -12.31
N TRP A 48 -4.67 -12.45 -11.90
CA TRP A 48 -5.06 -11.94 -10.59
C TRP A 48 -4.43 -12.75 -9.45
N GLU A 49 -4.51 -14.09 -9.53
CA GLU A 49 -3.83 -14.99 -8.59
C GLU A 49 -2.29 -14.84 -8.65
N GLN A 50 -1.71 -14.78 -9.85
CA GLN A 50 -0.26 -14.62 -10.03
C GLN A 50 0.30 -13.29 -9.51
N CYS A 51 -0.55 -12.28 -9.40
CA CYS A 51 -0.19 -10.97 -8.86
C CYS A 51 -0.41 -10.86 -7.34
N ASP A 52 -0.69 -11.95 -6.63
CA ASP A 52 -1.05 -11.95 -5.21
C ASP A 52 -2.19 -10.94 -4.93
N HIS A 53 -3.19 -10.94 -5.79
CA HIS A 53 -4.37 -10.05 -5.72
C HIS A 53 -4.01 -8.55 -5.64
N ASN A 54 -2.92 -8.16 -6.28
CA ASN A 54 -2.44 -6.78 -6.33
C ASN A 54 -2.99 -6.05 -7.56
N PRO A 55 -3.96 -5.12 -7.43
CA PRO A 55 -4.56 -4.43 -8.55
C PRO A 55 -3.55 -3.64 -9.39
N LYS A 56 -2.60 -2.99 -8.74
CA LYS A 56 -1.57 -2.19 -9.42
C LYS A 56 -0.57 -3.06 -10.17
N GLY A 57 -0.16 -4.18 -9.55
CA GLY A 57 0.65 -5.21 -10.19
C GLY A 57 -0.06 -5.85 -11.37
N PHE A 58 -1.37 -6.11 -11.24
CA PHE A 58 -2.24 -6.62 -12.29
C PHE A 58 -2.31 -5.67 -13.50
N LEU A 59 -2.63 -4.39 -13.28
CA LEU A 59 -2.74 -3.40 -14.36
C LEU A 59 -1.42 -3.14 -15.11
N ARG A 60 -0.29 -3.51 -14.55
CA ARG A 60 1.01 -3.45 -15.23
C ARG A 60 1.28 -4.63 -16.16
N ARG A 61 0.58 -5.75 -15.95
CA ARG A 61 0.85 -7.05 -16.61
C ARG A 61 -0.30 -7.57 -17.46
N VAL A 62 -1.52 -7.09 -17.25
CA VAL A 62 -2.68 -7.51 -18.04
C VAL A 62 -2.44 -7.24 -19.52
N SER A 63 -2.89 -8.16 -20.41
CA SER A 63 -2.69 -7.97 -21.85
C SER A 63 -3.54 -6.80 -22.37
N GLN A 64 -3.02 -6.10 -23.38
CA GLN A 64 -3.75 -4.99 -24.04
C GLN A 64 -5.10 -5.49 -24.59
N GLN A 65 -5.11 -6.66 -25.20
CA GLN A 65 -6.32 -7.24 -25.79
C GLN A 65 -7.42 -7.43 -24.74
N ILE A 66 -7.10 -7.94 -23.54
CA ILE A 66 -8.09 -8.16 -22.47
C ILE A 66 -8.76 -6.84 -22.07
N VAL A 67 -7.99 -5.76 -21.88
CA VAL A 67 -8.57 -4.47 -21.49
C VAL A 67 -9.33 -3.80 -22.64
N ASP A 68 -8.93 -4.04 -23.89
CA ASP A 68 -9.63 -3.54 -25.08
C ASP A 68 -10.95 -4.31 -25.28
N ASP A 69 -10.94 -5.63 -25.16
CA ASP A 69 -12.13 -6.48 -25.26
C ASP A 69 -13.14 -6.17 -24.15
N ALA A 70 -12.67 -5.90 -22.93
CA ALA A 70 -13.53 -5.54 -21.81
C ALA A 70 -14.35 -4.25 -22.06
N THR A 71 -13.84 -3.33 -22.86
CA THR A 71 -14.60 -2.11 -23.23
C THR A 71 -15.79 -2.41 -24.13
N ASN A 72 -15.81 -3.54 -24.80
CA ASN A 72 -16.88 -4.00 -25.70
C ASN A 72 -17.80 -5.03 -25.00
N ASP A 73 -17.48 -5.48 -23.80
CA ASP A 73 -18.34 -6.36 -22.99
C ASP A 73 -19.32 -5.52 -22.16
N ASN A 74 -20.57 -5.46 -22.62
CA ASN A 74 -21.63 -4.69 -21.94
C ASN A 74 -21.85 -5.13 -20.50
N ILE A 75 -21.72 -6.42 -20.18
CA ILE A 75 -21.94 -6.95 -18.83
C ILE A 75 -20.80 -6.46 -17.91
N PHE A 76 -19.56 -6.53 -18.38
CA PHE A 76 -18.42 -6.04 -17.65
C PHE A 76 -18.51 -4.51 -17.44
N MET A 77 -18.87 -3.75 -18.48
CA MET A 77 -18.99 -2.29 -18.39
C MET A 77 -20.10 -1.82 -17.46
N GLU A 78 -21.21 -2.57 -17.39
CA GLU A 78 -22.30 -2.30 -16.43
C GLU A 78 -21.83 -2.53 -14.99
N GLU A 79 -21.14 -3.64 -14.72
CA GLU A 79 -20.56 -3.93 -13.40
C GLU A 79 -19.48 -2.90 -13.02
N TYR A 80 -18.58 -2.58 -13.94
CA TYR A 80 -17.58 -1.53 -13.77
C TYR A 80 -18.22 -0.18 -13.41
N SER A 81 -19.24 0.23 -14.15
CA SER A 81 -19.97 1.48 -13.86
C SER A 81 -20.58 1.50 -12.46
N ARG A 82 -21.15 0.39 -12.03
CA ARG A 82 -21.76 0.23 -10.70
C ARG A 82 -20.71 0.32 -9.59
N VAL A 83 -19.58 -0.39 -9.77
CA VAL A 83 -18.46 -0.35 -8.82
C VAL A 83 -17.88 1.05 -8.73
N MET A 84 -17.63 1.72 -9.86
CA MET A 84 -17.11 3.09 -9.88
C MET A 84 -18.07 4.08 -9.26
N SER A 85 -19.38 3.93 -9.49
CA SER A 85 -20.40 4.76 -8.83
C SER A 85 -20.38 4.59 -7.32
N SER A 86 -20.28 3.35 -6.82
CA SER A 86 -20.16 3.05 -5.39
C SER A 86 -18.87 3.63 -4.79
N PHE A 87 -17.73 3.43 -5.47
CA PHE A 87 -16.43 3.95 -5.07
C PHE A 87 -16.43 5.49 -4.96
N ASN A 88 -16.97 6.16 -5.98
CA ASN A 88 -17.05 7.62 -6.01
C ASN A 88 -18.03 8.15 -4.94
N SER A 89 -19.14 7.47 -4.71
CA SER A 89 -20.10 7.82 -3.66
C SER A 89 -19.48 7.65 -2.27
N TYR A 90 -18.72 6.59 -2.05
CA TYR A 90 -17.99 6.38 -0.80
C TYR A 90 -16.98 7.50 -0.54
N LEU A 91 -16.21 7.91 -1.56
CA LEU A 91 -15.20 8.97 -1.42
C LEU A 91 -15.75 10.40 -1.50
N ALA A 92 -17.07 10.58 -1.67
CA ALA A 92 -17.67 11.92 -1.72
C ALA A 92 -17.55 12.63 -0.35
N LYS A 93 -16.98 13.83 -0.36
CA LYS A 93 -16.73 14.64 0.86
C LYS A 93 -17.97 15.21 1.53
N ASN A 94 -19.15 15.10 0.91
CA ASN A 94 -20.38 15.74 1.37
C ASN A 94 -21.28 14.79 2.17
N THR A 95 -20.78 13.64 2.57
CA THR A 95 -21.50 12.70 3.43
C THR A 95 -21.33 13.15 4.87
N HIS A 96 -22.44 13.50 5.54
CA HIS A 96 -22.43 13.71 6.99
C HIS A 96 -22.31 12.34 7.68
N HIS A 97 -21.36 12.23 8.59
CA HIS A 97 -21.16 11.06 9.44
C HIS A 97 -21.61 11.39 10.87
N GLU A 98 -22.09 10.41 11.62
CA GLU A 98 -22.50 10.62 13.03
C GLU A 98 -21.34 11.16 13.89
N ILE A 99 -20.09 10.88 13.51
CA ILE A 99 -18.91 11.35 14.21
C ILE A 99 -18.73 12.88 14.11
N ASP A 100 -19.27 13.51 13.06
CA ASP A 100 -19.18 14.96 12.85
C ASP A 100 -19.93 15.75 13.93
N ASP A 101 -20.80 15.09 14.69
CA ASP A 101 -21.47 15.66 15.86
C ASP A 101 -20.54 15.76 17.09
N TYR A 102 -19.41 15.04 17.07
CA TYR A 102 -18.47 14.91 18.20
C TYR A 102 -17.07 15.41 17.90
N LEU A 103 -16.65 15.37 16.64
CA LEU A 103 -15.31 15.76 16.17
C LEU A 103 -15.43 16.77 15.03
N ASP A 104 -14.62 17.80 15.08
CA ASP A 104 -14.50 18.82 14.04
C ASP A 104 -13.30 18.46 13.12
N ALA A 105 -13.58 18.01 11.91
CA ALA A 105 -12.56 17.59 10.96
C ALA A 105 -11.56 18.71 10.56
N ASP A 106 -11.89 19.99 10.79
CA ASP A 106 -11.01 21.11 10.53
C ASP A 106 -10.07 21.41 11.70
N ASN A 107 -10.42 20.99 12.93
CA ASN A 107 -9.68 21.30 14.15
C ASN A 107 -9.18 20.04 14.90
N ASP A 108 -9.82 18.90 14.70
CA ASP A 108 -9.48 17.65 15.37
C ASP A 108 -8.73 16.70 14.41
N LEU A 109 -7.67 16.06 14.90
CA LEU A 109 -6.92 15.05 14.17
C LEU A 109 -6.41 13.98 15.12
N ILE A 110 -6.78 12.72 14.84
CA ILE A 110 -6.28 11.55 15.55
C ILE A 110 -5.12 10.97 14.77
N ALA A 111 -3.96 10.82 15.37
CA ALA A 111 -2.80 10.15 14.80
C ALA A 111 -2.60 8.78 15.47
N TYR A 112 -2.58 7.72 14.67
CA TYR A 112 -2.42 6.34 15.13
C TYR A 112 -1.10 5.75 14.63
N PHE A 113 -0.20 5.45 15.56
CA PHE A 113 1.12 4.89 15.28
C PHE A 113 1.08 3.38 15.47
N CYS A 114 1.51 2.62 14.48
CA CYS A 114 1.62 1.18 14.57
C CYS A 114 2.77 0.65 13.69
N ALA A 115 3.54 -0.30 14.22
CA ALA A 115 4.66 -0.90 13.49
C ALA A 115 4.21 -1.77 12.30
N GLU A 116 2.94 -2.21 12.26
CA GLU A 116 2.39 -3.04 11.19
C GLU A 116 0.91 -2.75 10.94
N PHE A 117 0.49 -2.85 9.66
CA PHE A 117 -0.90 -2.67 9.23
C PHE A 117 -1.31 -3.78 8.28
N GLY A 118 -2.18 -4.69 8.73
CA GLY A 118 -2.72 -5.80 7.96
C GLY A 118 -3.95 -5.42 7.16
N LEU A 119 -3.78 -4.68 6.08
CA LEU A 119 -4.88 -4.25 5.21
C LEU A 119 -5.23 -5.31 4.16
N HIS A 120 -4.23 -5.82 3.46
CA HIS A 120 -4.37 -6.80 2.39
C HIS A 120 -3.03 -7.48 2.11
N GLU A 121 -3.05 -8.71 1.58
CA GLU A 121 -1.85 -9.47 1.22
C GLU A 121 -0.96 -8.80 0.17
N SER A 122 -1.55 -8.00 -0.73
CA SER A 122 -0.83 -7.20 -1.72
C SER A 122 -0.03 -6.03 -1.11
N PHE A 123 -0.21 -5.76 0.19
CA PHE A 123 0.52 -4.73 0.93
C PHE A 123 1.17 -5.35 2.19
N PRO A 124 2.27 -6.10 2.01
CA PRO A 124 2.80 -7.03 3.02
C PRO A 124 3.64 -6.32 4.08
N ILE A 125 3.03 -5.47 4.88
CA ILE A 125 3.67 -4.72 5.99
C ILE A 125 3.15 -5.18 7.36
N TYR A 126 2.70 -6.40 7.47
CA TYR A 126 2.18 -7.01 8.71
C TYR A 126 2.59 -8.48 8.82
N SER A 127 2.51 -9.04 10.02
CA SER A 127 2.82 -10.44 10.27
C SER A 127 1.67 -11.21 10.92
N GLY A 128 0.96 -10.62 11.86
CA GLY A 128 -0.04 -11.31 12.66
C GLY A 128 -1.19 -10.44 13.15
N GLY A 129 -1.78 -10.86 14.26
CA GLY A 129 -3.03 -10.28 14.81
C GLY A 129 -2.95 -8.80 15.14
N LEU A 130 -1.79 -8.30 15.57
CA LEU A 130 -1.58 -6.87 15.83
C LEU A 130 -1.81 -6.04 14.55
N GLY A 131 -1.20 -6.47 13.43
CA GLY A 131 -1.37 -5.80 12.16
C GLY A 131 -2.79 -5.91 11.62
N ILE A 132 -3.44 -7.06 11.77
CA ILE A 132 -4.84 -7.25 11.37
C ILE A 132 -5.75 -6.30 12.16
N LEU A 133 -5.57 -6.19 13.49
CA LEU A 133 -6.33 -5.25 14.30
C LEU A 133 -6.12 -3.80 13.82
N ALA A 134 -4.88 -3.39 13.59
CA ALA A 134 -4.56 -2.04 13.12
C ALA A 134 -5.15 -1.76 11.72
N GLY A 135 -5.09 -2.74 10.82
CA GLY A 135 -5.69 -2.64 9.48
C GLY A 135 -7.20 -2.52 9.53
N ASP A 136 -7.88 -3.37 10.30
CA ASP A 136 -9.33 -3.34 10.46
C ASP A 136 -9.79 -2.05 11.16
N HIS A 137 -9.00 -1.55 12.11
CA HIS A 137 -9.24 -0.25 12.73
C HIS A 137 -9.22 0.87 11.69
N CYS A 138 -8.21 0.92 10.82
CA CYS A 138 -8.13 1.92 9.74
C CYS A 138 -9.34 1.83 8.77
N LYS A 139 -9.81 0.62 8.44
CA LYS A 139 -10.99 0.41 7.59
C LYS A 139 -12.26 0.93 8.27
N ALA A 140 -12.48 0.55 9.53
CA ALA A 140 -13.64 1.00 10.31
C ALA A 140 -13.65 2.53 10.50
N ILE A 141 -12.51 3.13 10.80
CA ILE A 141 -12.33 4.58 10.93
C ILE A 141 -12.65 5.28 9.59
N SER A 142 -12.22 4.70 8.47
CA SER A 142 -12.56 5.21 7.14
C SER A 142 -14.06 5.19 6.88
N ASP A 143 -14.73 4.08 7.24
CA ASP A 143 -16.19 3.95 7.06
C ASP A 143 -16.98 4.92 7.96
N LEU A 144 -16.44 5.28 9.12
CA LEU A 144 -17.02 6.22 10.07
C LEU A 144 -16.70 7.70 9.76
N GLY A 145 -15.80 7.98 8.80
CA GLY A 145 -15.41 9.34 8.46
C GLY A 145 -14.63 10.10 9.54
N VAL A 146 -13.98 9.39 10.46
CA VAL A 146 -13.22 10.02 11.57
C VAL A 146 -12.03 10.80 11.02
N PRO A 147 -11.74 12.04 11.52
CA PRO A 147 -10.52 12.78 11.17
C PRO A 147 -9.28 12.08 11.74
N PHE A 148 -8.62 11.30 10.90
CA PHE A 148 -7.64 10.31 11.33
C PHE A 148 -6.51 10.14 10.31
N VAL A 149 -5.30 9.93 10.82
CA VAL A 149 -4.13 9.52 10.04
C VAL A 149 -3.46 8.32 10.70
N ALA A 150 -2.99 7.38 9.91
CA ALA A 150 -2.19 6.27 10.37
C ALA A 150 -0.71 6.51 10.03
N ILE A 151 0.20 6.19 10.95
CA ILE A 151 1.64 6.32 10.74
C ILE A 151 2.29 4.97 11.00
N GLY A 152 3.13 4.51 10.06
CA GLY A 152 3.82 3.24 10.15
C GLY A 152 5.15 3.22 9.42
N LEU A 153 5.75 2.05 9.33
CA LEU A 153 7.01 1.82 8.63
C LEU A 153 6.79 1.13 7.28
N LEU A 154 7.52 1.55 6.26
CA LEU A 154 7.46 0.96 4.93
C LEU A 154 8.56 -0.09 4.78
N TYR A 155 8.19 -1.34 4.99
CA TYR A 155 9.13 -2.45 4.88
C TYR A 155 9.32 -2.89 3.42
N ARG A 156 10.57 -3.25 3.08
CA ARG A 156 10.90 -3.88 1.79
C ARG A 156 10.67 -5.37 1.81
N GLN A 157 10.81 -5.99 2.96
CA GLN A 157 10.49 -7.39 3.19
C GLN A 157 9.48 -7.48 4.33
N GLY A 158 8.34 -8.11 4.05
CA GLY A 158 7.33 -8.44 5.04
C GLY A 158 7.76 -9.62 5.91
N TYR A 159 6.76 -10.32 6.45
CA TYR A 159 6.99 -11.57 7.19
C TYR A 159 7.46 -12.68 6.25
N PHE A 160 8.12 -13.70 6.78
CA PHE A 160 8.65 -14.80 5.98
C PHE A 160 7.55 -15.69 5.41
N ASN A 161 7.83 -16.28 4.25
CA ASN A 161 7.09 -17.42 3.73
C ASN A 161 7.78 -18.71 4.16
N GLN A 162 6.98 -19.67 4.63
CA GLN A 162 7.49 -21.00 4.99
C GLN A 162 7.56 -21.85 3.74
N GLU A 163 8.74 -22.38 3.45
CA GLU A 163 8.99 -23.36 2.40
C GLU A 163 9.51 -24.65 3.02
N ILE A 164 9.33 -25.77 2.34
CA ILE A 164 9.91 -27.07 2.73
C ILE A 164 10.93 -27.44 1.67
N ASP A 165 12.18 -27.65 2.08
CA ASP A 165 13.27 -28.09 1.19
C ASP A 165 13.12 -29.57 0.79
N GLY A 166 13.98 -30.02 -0.14
CA GLY A 166 13.98 -31.41 -0.60
C GLY A 166 14.34 -32.45 0.47
N TYR A 167 14.77 -32.04 1.64
CA TYR A 167 15.09 -32.89 2.79
C TYR A 167 14.02 -32.86 3.88
N GLY A 168 12.92 -32.10 3.67
CA GLY A 168 11.84 -31.95 4.63
C GLY A 168 12.08 -30.90 5.72
N ASN A 169 13.12 -30.07 5.61
CA ASN A 169 13.36 -29.00 6.55
C ASN A 169 12.56 -27.74 6.20
N GLN A 170 12.11 -27.02 7.23
CA GLN A 170 11.52 -25.71 7.07
C GLN A 170 12.57 -24.68 6.69
N VAL A 171 12.31 -23.95 5.62
CA VAL A 171 13.12 -22.81 5.15
C VAL A 171 12.28 -21.56 5.15
N ALA A 172 12.82 -20.47 5.68
CA ALA A 172 12.18 -19.16 5.64
C ALA A 172 12.65 -18.42 4.37
N SER A 173 11.72 -18.06 3.49
CA SER A 173 11.98 -17.20 2.34
C SER A 173 11.35 -15.82 2.52
N TYR A 174 11.99 -14.78 1.96
CA TYR A 174 11.55 -13.40 2.10
C TYR A 174 11.38 -12.77 0.73
N LYS A 175 10.14 -12.44 0.39
CA LYS A 175 9.83 -11.75 -0.85
C LYS A 175 10.15 -10.25 -0.70
N THR A 176 10.92 -9.70 -1.64
CA THR A 176 11.18 -8.26 -1.67
C THR A 176 10.06 -7.54 -2.40
N THR A 177 9.45 -6.58 -1.73
CA THR A 177 8.35 -5.78 -2.27
C THR A 177 8.87 -4.67 -3.18
N HIS A 178 8.30 -4.58 -4.38
CA HIS A 178 8.55 -3.50 -5.32
C HIS A 178 7.61 -2.33 -5.04
N PHE A 179 8.12 -1.24 -4.50
CA PHE A 179 7.30 -0.05 -4.14
C PHE A 179 6.55 0.56 -5.33
N SER A 180 7.02 0.33 -6.56
CA SER A 180 6.31 0.73 -7.77
C SER A 180 4.99 -0.02 -8.01
N GLU A 181 4.80 -1.15 -7.33
CA GLU A 181 3.57 -1.96 -7.39
C GLU A 181 2.65 -1.72 -6.19
N LEU A 182 3.08 -0.92 -5.23
CA LEU A 182 2.24 -0.53 -4.09
C LEU A 182 1.43 0.73 -4.40
N PRO A 183 0.24 0.89 -3.81
CA PRO A 183 -0.59 2.09 -3.94
C PRO A 183 -0.05 3.24 -3.07
N ILE A 184 1.24 3.54 -3.20
CA ILE A 184 1.92 4.57 -2.42
C ILE A 184 2.45 5.69 -3.32
N LYS A 185 2.58 6.88 -2.74
CA LYS A 185 3.18 8.07 -3.37
C LYS A 185 4.15 8.72 -2.39
N ARG A 186 5.19 9.41 -2.90
CA ARG A 186 6.05 10.25 -2.06
C ARG A 186 5.25 11.44 -1.55
N VAL A 187 5.36 11.72 -0.27
CA VAL A 187 4.85 12.97 0.31
C VAL A 187 5.67 14.12 -0.25
N LEU A 188 4.99 15.19 -0.63
CA LEU A 188 5.62 16.43 -1.10
C LEU A 188 5.39 17.54 -0.06
N ASN A 189 6.38 18.41 0.10
CA ASN A 189 6.22 19.63 0.88
C ASN A 189 5.46 20.71 0.08
N ASP A 190 5.22 21.87 0.68
CA ASP A 190 4.49 22.99 0.05
C ASP A 190 5.18 23.54 -1.20
N LYS A 191 6.48 23.24 -1.40
CA LYS A 191 7.25 23.59 -2.58
C LYS A 191 7.21 22.55 -3.69
N GLY A 192 6.50 21.43 -3.48
CA GLY A 192 6.44 20.30 -4.41
C GLY A 192 7.69 19.40 -4.37
N GLU A 193 8.56 19.55 -3.37
CA GLU A 193 9.76 18.72 -3.20
C GLU A 193 9.43 17.49 -2.34
N LYS A 194 10.14 16.38 -2.55
CA LYS A 194 9.95 15.15 -1.77
C LYS A 194 10.30 15.38 -0.30
N LEU A 195 9.32 15.20 0.57
CA LEU A 195 9.50 15.36 2.01
C LEU A 195 10.37 14.24 2.57
N ASN A 196 11.41 14.63 3.29
CA ASN A 196 12.15 13.79 4.21
C ASN A 196 12.03 14.38 5.60
N ILE A 197 12.01 13.53 6.61
CA ILE A 197 12.05 13.90 8.02
C ILE A 197 13.32 13.32 8.64
N SER A 198 13.76 13.84 9.79
CA SER A 198 14.87 13.29 10.54
C SER A 198 14.47 12.95 11.96
N VAL A 199 15.08 11.90 12.50
CA VAL A 199 14.92 11.46 13.88
C VAL A 199 16.30 11.36 14.51
N ASP A 200 16.47 11.95 15.71
CA ASP A 200 17.70 11.78 16.49
C ASP A 200 17.77 10.38 17.10
N MET A 201 18.81 9.65 16.75
CA MET A 201 19.05 8.26 17.18
C MET A 201 20.23 8.22 18.17
N GLY A 202 20.14 8.98 19.26
CA GLY A 202 21.17 8.96 20.28
C GLY A 202 22.49 9.64 19.88
N GLY A 203 22.38 10.81 19.22
CA GLY A 203 23.51 11.66 18.85
C GLY A 203 23.87 11.64 17.36
N HIS A 204 23.11 10.95 16.54
CA HIS A 204 23.16 11.09 15.08
C HIS A 204 21.75 11.13 14.50
N GLU A 205 21.57 11.82 13.37
CA GLU A 205 20.30 11.93 12.68
C GLU A 205 20.11 10.80 11.68
N VAL A 206 18.94 10.14 11.72
CA VAL A 206 18.50 9.21 10.71
C VAL A 206 17.44 9.88 9.84
N GLN A 207 17.71 9.94 8.54
CA GLN A 207 16.80 10.52 7.55
C GLN A 207 15.77 9.50 7.10
N LEU A 208 14.50 9.91 7.00
CA LEU A 208 13.39 9.06 6.62
C LEU A 208 12.62 9.68 5.46
N LYS A 209 12.35 8.88 4.42
CA LYS A 209 11.42 9.25 3.36
C LYS A 209 10.00 9.11 3.87
N ALA A 210 9.17 10.12 3.64
CA ALA A 210 7.75 10.01 3.88
C ALA A 210 7.01 9.55 2.60
N TRP A 211 6.18 8.52 2.76
CA TRP A 211 5.29 7.99 1.73
C TRP A 211 3.85 8.06 2.23
N THR A 212 2.89 8.14 1.32
CA THR A 212 1.46 8.10 1.66
C THR A 212 0.74 7.04 0.86
N ALA A 213 -0.26 6.41 1.48
CA ALA A 213 -1.27 5.56 0.85
C ALA A 213 -2.66 6.01 1.30
N GLN A 214 -3.68 5.66 0.51
CA GLN A 214 -5.09 5.88 0.88
C GLN A 214 -5.76 4.55 1.18
N ALA A 215 -6.41 4.44 2.33
CA ALA A 215 -7.29 3.35 2.69
C ALA A 215 -8.72 3.91 2.88
N GLY A 216 -9.48 3.95 1.79
CA GLY A 216 -10.74 4.69 1.74
C GLY A 216 -10.48 6.20 1.97
N HIS A 217 -11.09 6.75 3.02
CA HIS A 217 -10.86 8.13 3.49
C HIS A 217 -9.59 8.29 4.33
N THR A 218 -9.11 7.21 4.95
CA THR A 218 -7.96 7.27 5.86
C THR A 218 -6.66 7.48 5.08
N THR A 219 -5.94 8.55 5.41
CA THR A 219 -4.60 8.77 4.91
C THR A 219 -3.60 8.04 5.81
N MET A 220 -2.76 7.22 5.19
CA MET A 220 -1.70 6.49 5.88
C MET A 220 -0.35 7.03 5.46
N TYR A 221 0.53 7.28 6.41
CA TYR A 221 1.91 7.72 6.21
C TYR A 221 2.86 6.58 6.56
N PHE A 222 3.87 6.37 5.71
CA PHE A 222 4.87 5.33 5.92
C PHE A 222 6.27 5.90 5.82
N LEU A 223 7.13 5.49 6.74
CA LEU A 223 8.51 5.95 6.84
C LEU A 223 9.47 4.90 6.28
N ASP A 224 10.43 5.33 5.45
CA ASP A 224 11.45 4.49 4.80
C ASP A 224 12.84 5.07 5.05
N SER A 225 13.68 4.35 5.80
CA SER A 225 15.04 4.78 6.16
C SER A 225 16.08 4.59 5.04
N ASN A 226 15.72 3.96 3.92
CA ASN A 226 16.66 3.69 2.84
C ASN A 226 16.96 4.95 2.01
N ILE A 227 17.75 5.85 2.60
CA ILE A 227 18.27 7.09 1.99
C ILE A 227 19.79 6.98 1.88
N GLN A 228 20.38 7.48 0.79
CA GLN A 228 21.82 7.37 0.56
C GLN A 228 22.69 8.15 1.58
N THR A 229 22.13 9.17 2.20
CA THR A 229 22.80 9.97 3.24
C THR A 229 22.89 9.26 4.58
N ASN A 230 22.07 8.23 4.81
CA ASN A 230 22.14 7.39 6.00
C ASN A 230 23.29 6.39 5.90
N SER A 231 23.80 5.96 7.05
CA SER A 231 24.73 4.82 7.13
C SER A 231 24.09 3.55 6.56
N GLU A 232 24.90 2.57 6.20
CA GLU A 232 24.39 1.29 5.70
C GLU A 232 23.51 0.59 6.75
N GLU A 233 23.89 0.68 8.03
CA GLU A 233 23.11 0.14 9.14
C GLU A 233 21.75 0.82 9.27
N ASP A 234 21.70 2.16 9.26
CA ASP A 234 20.44 2.90 9.40
C ASP A 234 19.50 2.70 8.21
N ARG A 235 20.07 2.50 7.01
CA ARG A 235 19.27 2.14 5.82
C ARG A 235 18.55 0.80 5.95
N GLN A 236 18.98 -0.07 6.86
CA GLN A 236 18.37 -1.37 7.12
C GLN A 236 17.23 -1.32 8.16
N ILE A 237 17.03 -0.21 8.88
CA ILE A 237 16.01 -0.09 9.94
C ILE A 237 14.63 -0.51 9.42
N THR A 238 14.21 0.00 8.26
CA THR A 238 12.91 -0.32 7.64
C THR A 238 13.02 -1.41 6.55
N PHE A 239 14.11 -2.18 6.50
CA PHE A 239 14.27 -3.18 5.45
C PHE A 239 13.33 -4.37 5.63
N ARG A 240 13.23 -4.91 6.85
CA ARG A 240 12.44 -6.12 7.14
C ARG A 240 11.55 -5.93 8.36
N LEU A 241 10.29 -6.33 8.21
CA LEU A 241 9.33 -6.40 9.32
C LEU A 241 9.85 -7.36 10.40
N TYR A 242 10.04 -6.84 11.60
CA TYR A 242 10.60 -7.56 12.75
C TYR A 242 11.95 -8.27 12.48
N GLY A 243 12.67 -7.81 11.45
CA GLY A 243 13.99 -8.34 11.11
C GLY A 243 15.08 -7.81 12.05
N GLY A 244 16.25 -8.48 11.99
CA GLY A 244 17.42 -8.08 12.77
C GLY A 244 17.38 -8.55 14.23
N ASP A 245 18.22 -7.91 15.03
CA ASP A 245 18.37 -8.17 16.46
C ASP A 245 17.49 -7.22 17.30
N LYS A 246 17.66 -7.26 18.64
CA LYS A 246 16.96 -6.38 19.56
C LYS A 246 17.25 -4.89 19.32
N THR A 247 18.48 -4.56 18.86
CA THR A 247 18.87 -3.20 18.57
C THR A 247 18.12 -2.66 17.36
N THR A 248 18.03 -3.43 16.28
CA THR A 248 17.22 -3.08 15.11
C THR A 248 15.75 -2.86 15.47
N ARG A 249 15.20 -3.72 16.33
CA ARG A 249 13.83 -3.62 16.82
C ARG A 249 13.56 -2.30 17.56
N ILE A 250 14.46 -1.92 18.47
CA ILE A 250 14.36 -0.64 19.20
C ILE A 250 14.51 0.55 18.24
N LYS A 251 15.42 0.45 17.25
CA LYS A 251 15.54 1.49 16.22
C LYS A 251 14.26 1.67 15.41
N GLN A 252 13.56 0.58 15.09
CA GLN A 252 12.24 0.64 14.43
C GLN A 252 11.20 1.38 15.28
N GLU A 253 11.17 1.11 16.58
CA GLU A 253 10.26 1.81 17.52
C GLU A 253 10.59 3.30 17.67
N ILE A 254 11.87 3.67 17.64
CA ILE A 254 12.30 5.07 17.76
C ILE A 254 11.96 5.89 16.50
N VAL A 255 12.07 5.28 15.30
CA VAL A 255 11.78 6.01 14.05
C VAL A 255 10.28 6.05 13.72
N LEU A 256 9.47 5.24 14.39
CA LEU A 256 8.02 5.26 14.32
C LEU A 256 7.46 6.39 15.21
#